data_efd215c1b9810f8e3b302c668b765422
#
_entry.id   efd215c1b9810f8e3b302c668b765422
#
_cell.length_a   1.000
_cell.length_b   1.000
_cell.length_c   1.000
_cell.angle_alpha   90.00
_cell.angle_beta   90.00
_cell.angle_gamma   90.00
#
_symmetry.space_group_name_H-M   'P 1'
#
loop_
_entity.id
_entity.type
_entity.pdbx_description
1 polymer ?
#
loop_
_entity_poly.entity_id
_entity_poly.type
_entity_poly.pdbx_seq_one_letter_code
_entity_poly.pdbx_strand_id
1 'polypeptide(L)'
;PYFVQASYYSSYVIGNDGQIISDGFGNPGPGAAGRTLHPAMFAFGGAYVSGQRFFPEKSWRAEFEEDTLSYTLTASSTFELQDAIWDWELAYVKDEYNYLNGGEDVLNDSLERWMCGGVADSAAASLCTAGTYGYGVFNPDTFWGTYETAASFGLWQRIYIEGESSSETLQFTTSGELFTLPAGPVGFALHLEDTTTDYNIDPGPQYDAGNVWGNTTTKGGGERTRTSYAIETAIPVTANFDLYLARRSDSYDEKSTQIGDRTTDQITFTWKPIDRLLIRGGWGESFAAPSLPYIYKGESGSFGTPCDYYGRYLNEGVVNIDGTDCLTQGYTQLNANISSSGNLNLRAETGEQYSLGLVLDIMNTSKVRASMTLDLVEIELNDIVTTTSTAQVLRDEMICKAQE
;
A
#
# COMPACT_ATOMS: atom_id res chain seq x y z
N PRO A 1 -24.37 14.67 -13.33
CA PRO A 1 -24.61 14.51 -11.91
C PRO A 1 -24.65 13.02 -11.59
N TYR A 2 -23.65 12.55 -10.84
CA TYR A 2 -23.63 11.18 -10.35
C TYR A 2 -24.44 11.18 -9.04
N PHE A 3 -25.59 10.52 -9.06
CA PHE A 3 -26.36 10.28 -7.84
C PHE A 3 -25.76 9.05 -7.15
N VAL A 4 -25.07 9.26 -6.04
CA VAL A 4 -24.69 8.18 -5.13
C VAL A 4 -25.80 8.07 -4.09
N GLN A 5 -26.53 6.97 -4.10
CA GLN A 5 -27.47 6.63 -3.04
C GLN A 5 -26.69 6.17 -1.81
N ALA A 6 -26.75 6.92 -0.74
CA ALA A 6 -26.19 6.49 0.55
C ALA A 6 -27.25 5.75 1.34
N SER A 7 -26.97 4.51 1.68
CA SER A 7 -27.76 3.73 2.63
C SER A 7 -26.95 3.53 3.90
N TYR A 8 -27.54 3.87 5.06
CA TYR A 8 -26.95 3.58 6.36
C TYR A 8 -27.62 2.36 6.96
N TYR A 9 -26.78 1.39 7.33
CA TYR A 9 -27.20 0.19 8.01
C TYR A 9 -26.94 0.36 9.49
N SER A 10 -27.95 0.21 10.30
CA SER A 10 -27.83 0.15 11.74
C SER A 10 -28.51 -1.11 12.23
N SER A 11 -27.77 -2.01 12.84
CA SER A 11 -28.31 -3.23 13.44
C SER A 11 -27.87 -3.32 14.90
N TYR A 12 -28.79 -3.69 15.78
CA TYR A 12 -28.54 -3.86 17.20
C TYR A 12 -29.00 -5.23 17.67
N VAL A 13 -28.21 -5.86 18.51
CA VAL A 13 -28.64 -7.04 19.24
C VAL A 13 -29.28 -6.60 20.55
N ILE A 14 -30.50 -7.02 20.74
CA ILE A 14 -31.33 -6.63 21.88
C ILE A 14 -31.51 -7.82 22.80
N GLY A 15 -31.20 -7.64 24.08
CA GLY A 15 -31.45 -8.65 25.11
C GLY A 15 -32.94 -8.88 25.38
N ASN A 16 -33.25 -9.97 26.03
CA ASN A 16 -34.64 -10.32 26.41
C ASN A 16 -35.30 -9.31 27.34
N ASP A 17 -34.52 -8.45 27.97
CA ASP A 17 -34.93 -7.32 28.79
C ASP A 17 -35.16 -6.03 28.04
N GLY A 18 -34.98 -6.06 26.70
CA GLY A 18 -35.10 -4.88 25.84
C GLY A 18 -33.88 -3.96 25.85
N GLN A 19 -32.79 -4.37 26.45
CA GLN A 19 -31.53 -3.63 26.46
C GLN A 19 -30.74 -3.86 25.16
N ILE A 20 -30.10 -2.81 24.64
CA ILE A 20 -29.15 -2.92 23.54
C ILE A 20 -27.85 -3.49 24.10
N ILE A 21 -27.50 -4.73 23.76
CA ILE A 21 -26.31 -5.42 24.23
C ILE A 21 -25.13 -5.35 23.28
N SER A 22 -25.38 -5.19 21.99
CA SER A 22 -24.34 -4.93 21.01
C SER A 22 -24.89 -4.24 19.76
N ASP A 23 -24.02 -3.61 18.98
CA ASP A 23 -24.36 -3.28 17.59
C ASP A 23 -24.39 -4.57 16.76
N GLY A 24 -24.87 -4.50 15.53
CA GLY A 24 -24.93 -5.67 14.64
C GLY A 24 -23.57 -6.22 14.20
N PHE A 25 -22.48 -5.59 14.62
CA PHE A 25 -21.10 -5.98 14.35
C PHE A 25 -20.40 -6.60 15.56
N GLY A 26 -21.16 -6.78 16.66
CA GLY A 26 -20.65 -7.42 17.88
C GLY A 26 -19.89 -6.48 18.84
N ASN A 27 -19.82 -5.18 18.53
CA ASN A 27 -19.27 -4.23 19.50
C ASN A 27 -20.26 -4.06 20.66
N PRO A 28 -19.77 -3.94 21.91
CA PRO A 28 -20.64 -3.62 23.03
C PRO A 28 -21.41 -2.34 22.72
N GLY A 29 -22.72 -2.41 22.80
CA GLY A 29 -23.56 -1.22 22.62
C GLY A 29 -23.08 -0.09 23.52
N PRO A 30 -23.15 1.17 23.09
CA PRO A 30 -22.64 2.29 23.86
C PRO A 30 -23.28 2.30 25.25
N GLY A 31 -22.51 1.90 26.27
CA GLY A 31 -22.95 1.76 27.65
C GLY A 31 -24.01 0.68 27.85
N ALA A 32 -23.60 -0.56 27.89
CA ALA A 32 -24.48 -1.73 28.08
C ALA A 32 -25.36 -1.70 29.35
N ALA A 33 -25.13 -0.79 30.24
CA ALA A 33 -25.91 -0.64 31.47
C ALA A 33 -26.93 0.52 31.32
N GLY A 34 -28.20 0.19 31.26
CA GLY A 34 -29.31 1.12 31.49
C GLY A 34 -29.98 1.75 30.26
N ARG A 35 -29.78 1.21 29.06
CA ARG A 35 -30.44 1.70 27.84
C ARG A 35 -31.71 0.90 27.55
N THR A 36 -32.83 1.56 27.54
CA THR A 36 -34.14 0.97 27.22
C THR A 36 -34.57 1.34 25.81
N LEU A 37 -35.09 0.37 25.08
CA LEU A 37 -35.65 0.60 23.76
C LEU A 37 -36.92 1.42 23.79
N HIS A 38 -37.23 2.11 22.70
CA HIS A 38 -38.50 2.70 22.47
C HIS A 38 -39.63 1.66 22.63
N PRO A 39 -40.74 1.96 23.30
CA PRO A 39 -41.81 0.99 23.55
C PRO A 39 -42.34 0.30 22.31
N ALA A 40 -42.31 0.92 21.14
CA ALA A 40 -42.70 0.30 19.89
C ALA A 40 -41.80 -0.85 19.48
N MET A 41 -40.54 -0.91 19.94
CA MET A 41 -39.60 -1.95 19.64
C MET A 41 -39.76 -3.19 20.51
N PHE A 42 -40.39 -3.09 21.66
CA PHE A 42 -40.80 -4.26 22.47
C PHE A 42 -41.81 -5.16 21.76
N ALA A 43 -42.60 -4.60 20.81
CA ALA A 43 -43.55 -5.37 20.02
C ALA A 43 -42.89 -6.42 19.11
N PHE A 44 -41.56 -6.33 18.87
CA PHE A 44 -40.81 -7.27 18.07
C PHE A 44 -40.13 -8.40 18.87
N GLY A 45 -40.45 -8.54 20.15
CA GLY A 45 -40.07 -9.70 20.97
C GLY A 45 -38.58 -9.83 21.26
N GLY A 46 -37.84 -8.72 21.32
CA GLY A 46 -36.41 -8.75 21.62
C GLY A 46 -35.55 -9.32 20.49
N ALA A 47 -36.10 -9.41 19.29
CA ALA A 47 -35.39 -9.91 18.12
C ALA A 47 -34.42 -8.84 17.57
N TYR A 48 -33.51 -9.30 16.78
CA TYR A 48 -32.60 -8.48 16.01
C TYR A 48 -33.37 -7.45 15.14
N VAL A 49 -33.10 -6.16 15.31
CA VAL A 49 -33.72 -5.10 14.53
C VAL A 49 -32.66 -4.46 13.67
N SER A 50 -32.81 -4.57 12.36
CA SER A 50 -32.01 -3.83 11.41
C SER A 50 -32.87 -2.76 10.73
N GLY A 51 -32.36 -1.55 10.61
CA GLY A 51 -33.02 -0.46 9.91
C GLY A 51 -32.11 0.11 8.83
N GLN A 52 -32.69 0.45 7.70
CA GLN A 52 -32.01 1.12 6.60
C GLN A 52 -32.73 2.41 6.28
N ARG A 53 -31.99 3.51 6.24
CA ARG A 53 -32.50 4.83 5.88
C ARG A 53 -31.78 5.36 4.66
N PHE A 54 -32.55 5.78 3.68
CA PHE A 54 -32.05 6.42 2.46
C PHE A 54 -32.33 7.93 2.51
N PHE A 55 -31.36 8.71 2.06
CA PHE A 55 -31.49 10.16 1.90
C PHE A 55 -31.22 10.53 0.43
N PRO A 56 -32.26 10.44 -0.42
CA PRO A 56 -32.10 10.73 -1.84
C PRO A 56 -31.74 12.20 -2.12
N GLU A 57 -32.04 13.10 -1.18
CA GLU A 57 -31.69 14.51 -1.26
C GLU A 57 -30.20 14.76 -1.03
N LYS A 58 -29.52 13.84 -0.39
CA LYS A 58 -28.09 13.97 -0.10
C LYS A 58 -27.24 13.70 -1.33
N SER A 59 -26.53 14.71 -1.78
CA SER A 59 -25.46 14.54 -2.77
C SER A 59 -24.14 14.40 -2.04
N TRP A 60 -23.43 13.33 -2.31
CA TRP A 60 -22.07 13.11 -1.79
C TRP A 60 -21.07 13.85 -2.67
N ARG A 61 -20.10 14.51 -2.02
CA ARG A 61 -18.96 15.10 -2.70
C ARG A 61 -17.73 14.36 -2.28
N ALA A 62 -17.02 13.83 -3.27
CA ALA A 62 -15.63 13.42 -3.12
C ALA A 62 -14.77 14.55 -3.68
N GLU A 63 -13.70 14.89 -3.00
CA GLU A 63 -12.71 15.86 -3.44
C GLU A 63 -11.35 15.16 -3.47
N PHE A 64 -10.67 15.37 -4.57
CA PHE A 64 -9.31 14.90 -4.73
C PHE A 64 -8.50 16.01 -5.37
N GLU A 65 -7.50 16.48 -4.65
CA GLU A 65 -6.57 17.49 -5.11
C GLU A 65 -5.17 16.90 -5.09
N GLU A 66 -4.41 17.14 -6.14
CA GLU A 66 -3.02 16.73 -6.27
C GLU A 66 -2.18 17.90 -6.74
N ASP A 67 -1.05 18.10 -6.07
CA ASP A 67 -0.02 19.03 -6.48
C ASP A 67 1.31 18.30 -6.60
N THR A 68 1.98 18.49 -7.74
CA THR A 68 3.31 17.93 -7.98
C THR A 68 4.26 19.04 -8.39
N LEU A 69 5.39 19.10 -7.71
CA LEU A 69 6.51 19.95 -8.09
C LEU A 69 7.73 19.08 -8.36
N SER A 70 8.30 19.21 -9.55
CA SER A 70 9.54 18.51 -9.90
C SER A 70 10.48 19.51 -10.59
N TYR A 71 11.73 19.55 -10.15
CA TYR A 71 12.76 20.30 -10.83
C TYR A 71 14.12 19.62 -10.76
N THR A 72 14.92 19.86 -11.80
CA THR A 72 16.27 19.35 -11.92
C THR A 72 17.23 20.51 -12.25
N LEU A 73 18.30 20.61 -11.49
CA LEU A 73 19.40 21.53 -11.75
C LEU A 73 20.61 20.69 -12.14
N THR A 74 21.14 20.91 -13.33
CA THR A 74 22.26 20.14 -13.87
C THR A 74 23.41 21.06 -14.27
N ALA A 75 24.62 20.64 -13.92
CA ALA A 75 25.87 21.21 -14.43
C ALA A 75 26.71 20.08 -15.03
N SER A 76 27.16 20.25 -16.25
CA SER A 76 27.99 19.26 -16.96
C SER A 76 29.09 19.93 -17.76
N SER A 77 30.17 19.22 -17.91
CA SER A 77 31.29 19.66 -18.77
C SER A 77 32.18 18.43 -19.07
N THR A 78 33.22 18.70 -19.83
CA THR A 78 34.27 17.74 -20.12
C THR A 78 35.60 18.21 -19.55
N PHE A 79 36.48 17.25 -19.24
CA PHE A 79 37.87 17.52 -18.90
C PHE A 79 38.77 16.46 -19.55
N GLU A 80 40.04 16.78 -19.68
CA GLU A 80 41.03 15.88 -20.26
C GLU A 80 41.87 15.23 -19.12
N LEU A 81 41.97 13.91 -19.16
CA LEU A 81 42.80 13.12 -18.23
C LEU A 81 43.54 12.04 -19.01
N GLN A 82 44.89 12.05 -18.94
CA GLN A 82 45.74 11.07 -19.63
C GLN A 82 45.46 10.96 -21.16
N ASP A 83 45.32 12.08 -21.82
CA ASP A 83 44.97 12.21 -23.24
C ASP A 83 43.59 11.69 -23.66
N ALA A 84 42.73 11.32 -22.67
CA ALA A 84 41.36 10.94 -22.88
C ALA A 84 40.40 12.05 -22.44
N ILE A 85 39.29 12.21 -23.16
CA ILE A 85 38.20 13.13 -22.78
C ILE A 85 37.28 12.42 -21.82
N TRP A 86 37.04 13.07 -20.71
CA TRP A 86 36.10 12.64 -19.67
C TRP A 86 34.91 13.58 -19.61
N ASP A 87 33.72 12.99 -19.56
CA ASP A 87 32.49 13.72 -19.29
C ASP A 87 32.17 13.67 -17.80
N TRP A 88 31.59 14.75 -17.26
CA TRP A 88 31.03 14.75 -15.94
C TRP A 88 29.72 15.49 -15.88
N GLU A 89 28.86 15.07 -14.99
CA GLU A 89 27.58 15.70 -14.67
C GLU A 89 27.36 15.71 -13.15
N LEU A 90 26.94 16.86 -12.65
CA LEU A 90 26.41 17.03 -11.31
C LEU A 90 24.95 17.45 -11.43
N ALA A 91 24.03 16.70 -10.84
CA ALA A 91 22.62 17.03 -10.87
C ALA A 91 22.03 17.02 -9.45
N TYR A 92 21.16 18.00 -9.21
CA TYR A 92 20.27 18.04 -8.06
C TYR A 92 18.84 17.90 -8.55
N VAL A 93 18.12 16.93 -8.03
CA VAL A 93 16.73 16.63 -8.37
C VAL A 93 15.89 16.75 -7.12
N LYS A 94 14.77 17.46 -7.21
CA LYS A 94 13.77 17.51 -6.15
C LYS A 94 12.39 17.25 -6.72
N ASP A 95 11.68 16.30 -6.09
CA ASP A 95 10.31 15.95 -6.38
C ASP A 95 9.49 16.11 -5.10
N GLU A 96 8.34 16.77 -5.22
CA GLU A 96 7.35 16.92 -4.14
C GLU A 96 5.97 16.53 -4.68
N TYR A 97 5.26 15.75 -3.91
CA TYR A 97 3.91 15.32 -4.21
C TYR A 97 3.03 15.51 -2.99
N ASN A 98 1.95 16.28 -3.15
CA ASN A 98 0.95 16.50 -2.13
C ASN A 98 -0.40 16.07 -2.65
N TYR A 99 -1.21 15.44 -1.81
CA TYR A 99 -2.58 15.14 -2.14
C TYR A 99 -3.51 15.40 -0.96
N LEU A 100 -4.73 15.78 -1.30
CA LEU A 100 -5.86 15.82 -0.39
C LEU A 100 -6.94 14.93 -0.96
N ASN A 101 -7.30 13.90 -0.20
CA ASN A 101 -8.42 13.02 -0.53
C ASN A 101 -9.49 13.18 0.53
N GLY A 102 -10.63 13.71 0.14
CA GLY A 102 -11.66 14.06 1.08
C GLY A 102 -13.06 13.83 0.54
N GLY A 103 -14.01 13.99 1.43
CA GLY A 103 -15.41 13.87 1.13
C GLY A 103 -16.26 14.11 2.36
N GLU A 104 -17.54 13.90 2.20
CA GLU A 104 -18.44 13.88 3.34
C GLU A 104 -18.62 12.45 3.82
N ASP A 105 -18.51 12.25 5.13
CA ASP A 105 -18.75 10.95 5.74
C ASP A 105 -19.55 11.11 7.03
N VAL A 106 -20.03 10.01 7.58
CA VAL A 106 -20.84 9.98 8.79
C VAL A 106 -19.95 9.89 10.01
N LEU A 107 -20.22 10.72 11.01
CA LEU A 107 -19.55 10.63 12.29
C LEU A 107 -20.30 9.74 13.28
N ASN A 108 -19.58 8.93 14.04
CA ASN A 108 -20.15 8.00 15.03
C ASN A 108 -20.99 8.72 16.09
N ASP A 109 -20.46 9.80 16.64
CA ASP A 109 -21.15 10.59 17.66
C ASP A 109 -22.40 11.30 17.13
N SER A 110 -22.36 11.78 15.91
CA SER A 110 -23.52 12.39 15.24
C SER A 110 -24.58 11.34 14.88
N LEU A 111 -24.14 10.18 14.41
CA LEU A 111 -25.01 9.05 14.12
C LEU A 111 -25.77 8.61 15.40
N GLU A 112 -25.04 8.47 16.51
CA GLU A 112 -25.63 8.06 17.78
C GLU A 112 -26.64 9.10 18.31
N ARG A 113 -26.30 10.39 18.27
CA ARG A 113 -27.22 11.47 18.61
C ARG A 113 -28.51 11.45 17.78
N TRP A 114 -28.33 11.31 16.45
CA TRP A 114 -29.47 11.23 15.54
C TRP A 114 -30.35 10.01 15.82
N MET A 115 -29.75 8.84 16.07
CA MET A 115 -30.49 7.60 16.32
C MET A 115 -31.29 7.63 17.61
N CYS A 116 -30.83 8.29 18.65
CA CYS A 116 -31.54 8.34 19.92
C CYS A 116 -32.33 9.62 20.15
N GLY A 117 -32.33 10.55 19.17
CA GLY A 117 -33.02 11.85 19.29
C GLY A 117 -32.44 12.75 20.37
N GLY A 118 -31.12 12.67 20.57
CA GLY A 118 -30.38 13.55 21.48
C GLY A 118 -30.39 15.01 21.02
N VAL A 119 -29.63 15.86 21.71
CA VAL A 119 -29.52 17.27 21.35
C VAL A 119 -28.73 17.45 20.07
N ALA A 120 -29.35 18.04 19.05
CA ALA A 120 -28.67 18.41 17.83
C ALA A 120 -27.53 19.40 18.14
N ASP A 121 -26.45 19.31 17.40
CA ASP A 121 -25.27 20.18 17.52
C ASP A 121 -24.66 20.29 18.94
N SER A 122 -24.95 19.32 19.80
CA SER A 122 -24.36 19.28 21.14
C SER A 122 -22.95 18.79 21.09
N ALA A 123 -22.03 19.59 21.55
CA ALA A 123 -20.63 19.17 21.79
C ALA A 123 -20.48 18.31 23.06
N ALA A 124 -21.56 18.02 23.77
CA ALA A 124 -21.52 17.21 24.98
C ALA A 124 -21.15 15.76 24.61
N ALA A 125 -20.18 15.21 25.33
CA ALA A 125 -19.72 13.84 25.15
C ALA A 125 -20.79 12.77 25.37
N SER A 126 -21.90 13.15 25.96
CA SER A 126 -23.01 12.26 26.28
C SER A 126 -24.10 12.36 25.22
N LEU A 127 -24.02 11.52 24.25
CA LEU A 127 -24.73 11.65 22.99
C LEU A 127 -26.26 11.55 23.11
N CYS A 128 -26.76 10.73 23.96
CA CYS A 128 -28.19 10.44 24.09
C CYS A 128 -28.81 10.91 25.43
N THR A 129 -28.21 11.85 26.13
CA THR A 129 -28.63 12.27 27.45
C THR A 129 -29.93 13.12 27.50
N ALA A 130 -30.24 13.79 26.39
CA ALA A 130 -31.34 14.77 26.32
C ALA A 130 -32.45 14.35 25.36
N GLY A 131 -32.45 13.12 24.88
CA GLY A 131 -33.51 12.63 23.99
C GLY A 131 -34.84 12.44 24.70
N THR A 132 -35.92 12.53 23.93
CA THR A 132 -37.29 12.35 24.41
C THR A 132 -37.50 11.01 25.14
N TYR A 133 -36.76 10.01 24.77
CA TYR A 133 -36.86 8.62 25.28
C TYR A 133 -35.76 8.25 26.27
N GLY A 134 -34.92 9.20 26.63
CA GLY A 134 -33.80 8.98 27.57
C GLY A 134 -32.50 8.54 26.93
N TYR A 135 -31.47 8.42 27.74
CA TYR A 135 -30.13 8.10 27.30
C TYR A 135 -30.07 6.71 26.65
N GLY A 136 -29.55 6.65 25.42
CA GLY A 136 -29.31 5.39 24.72
C GLY A 136 -30.56 4.71 24.18
N VAL A 137 -31.68 5.39 24.08
CA VAL A 137 -32.90 4.84 23.53
C VAL A 137 -33.01 5.20 22.05
N PHE A 138 -33.25 4.23 21.19
CA PHE A 138 -33.54 4.46 19.79
C PHE A 138 -34.78 5.33 19.64
N ASN A 139 -34.72 6.42 18.85
CA ASN A 139 -35.81 7.31 18.58
C ASN A 139 -36.29 7.17 17.13
N PRO A 140 -37.41 6.50 16.89
CA PRO A 140 -37.95 6.35 15.54
C PRO A 140 -38.35 7.65 14.88
N ASP A 141 -38.73 8.67 15.63
CA ASP A 141 -39.17 9.94 15.07
C ASP A 141 -38.02 10.71 14.43
N THR A 142 -36.82 10.67 15.02
CA THR A 142 -35.64 11.24 14.41
C THR A 142 -35.08 10.37 13.29
N PHE A 143 -35.05 9.05 13.49
CA PHE A 143 -34.52 8.10 12.48
C PHE A 143 -35.37 8.13 11.19
N TRP A 144 -36.70 8.19 11.32
CA TRP A 144 -37.60 8.28 10.17
C TRP A 144 -37.97 9.75 9.81
N GLY A 145 -37.32 10.70 10.44
CA GLY A 145 -37.46 12.12 10.16
C GLY A 145 -37.00 12.55 8.76
N THR A 146 -37.03 13.85 8.51
CA THR A 146 -36.60 14.40 7.22
C THR A 146 -35.09 14.47 7.09
N TYR A 147 -34.62 14.78 5.89
CA TYR A 147 -33.21 15.06 5.63
C TYR A 147 -32.68 16.21 6.51
N GLU A 148 -33.48 17.30 6.65
CA GLU A 148 -33.12 18.44 7.49
C GLU A 148 -32.98 18.03 8.95
N THR A 149 -33.81 17.10 9.43
CA THR A 149 -33.67 16.56 10.78
C THR A 149 -32.33 15.83 10.94
N ALA A 150 -31.98 14.96 10.03
CA ALA A 150 -30.69 14.26 10.07
C ALA A 150 -29.51 15.25 9.96
N ALA A 151 -29.59 16.23 9.08
CA ALA A 151 -28.58 17.25 8.88
C ALA A 151 -28.36 18.13 10.12
N SER A 152 -29.45 18.43 10.87
CA SER A 152 -29.34 19.22 12.10
C SER A 152 -28.55 18.53 13.22
N PHE A 153 -28.38 17.20 13.14
CA PHE A 153 -27.50 16.46 14.04
C PHE A 153 -26.01 16.45 13.59
N GLY A 154 -25.69 17.11 12.47
CA GLY A 154 -24.34 17.07 11.89
C GLY A 154 -23.95 15.68 11.43
N LEU A 155 -24.92 14.89 10.94
CA LEU A 155 -24.72 13.49 10.58
C LEU A 155 -23.62 13.32 9.55
N TRP A 156 -23.51 14.24 8.61
CA TRP A 156 -22.49 14.27 7.58
C TRP A 156 -21.54 15.42 7.82
N GLN A 157 -20.27 15.12 7.88
CA GLN A 157 -19.22 16.14 7.96
C GLN A 157 -18.17 15.91 6.88
N ARG A 158 -17.54 16.98 6.45
CA ARG A 158 -16.41 16.94 5.56
C ARG A 158 -15.19 16.45 6.35
N ILE A 159 -14.61 15.37 5.87
CA ILE A 159 -13.38 14.78 6.37
C ILE A 159 -12.39 14.60 5.22
N TYR A 160 -11.13 14.63 5.51
CA TYR A 160 -10.08 14.48 4.50
C TYR A 160 -8.85 13.81 5.09
N ILE A 161 -8.07 13.27 4.16
CA ILE A 161 -6.75 12.68 4.40
C ILE A 161 -5.78 13.52 3.58
N GLU A 162 -4.78 14.07 4.24
CA GLU A 162 -3.67 14.75 3.60
C GLU A 162 -2.49 13.80 3.51
N GLY A 163 -1.82 13.80 2.37
CA GLY A 163 -0.60 13.03 2.17
C GLY A 163 0.43 13.85 1.42
N GLU A 164 1.65 13.72 1.86
CA GLU A 164 2.81 14.33 1.25
C GLU A 164 3.93 13.32 1.08
N SER A 165 4.69 13.47 0.02
CA SER A 165 5.92 12.71 -0.21
C SER A 165 6.92 13.59 -0.92
N SER A 166 8.17 13.52 -0.52
CA SER A 166 9.26 14.21 -1.22
C SER A 166 10.44 13.29 -1.48
N SER A 167 11.23 13.66 -2.48
CA SER A 167 12.51 13.03 -2.78
C SER A 167 13.51 14.11 -3.19
N GLU A 168 14.65 14.13 -2.54
CA GLU A 168 15.78 14.99 -2.87
C GLU A 168 16.98 14.12 -3.22
N THR A 169 17.56 14.34 -4.39
CA THR A 169 18.70 13.57 -4.90
C THR A 169 19.81 14.50 -5.34
N LEU A 170 21.01 14.29 -4.82
CA LEU A 170 22.25 14.84 -5.36
C LEU A 170 23.03 13.72 -6.01
N GLN A 171 23.33 13.85 -7.29
CA GLN A 171 24.07 12.82 -8.03
C GLN A 171 25.25 13.42 -8.79
N PHE A 172 26.32 12.67 -8.84
CA PHE A 172 27.50 12.95 -9.66
C PHE A 172 27.84 11.76 -10.52
N THR A 173 28.01 11.97 -11.81
CA THR A 173 28.42 10.93 -12.75
C THR A 173 29.64 11.40 -13.52
N THR A 174 30.60 10.53 -13.76
CA THR A 174 31.69 10.79 -14.66
C THR A 174 32.04 9.54 -15.46
N SER A 175 32.41 9.72 -16.73
CA SER A 175 32.80 8.60 -17.60
C SER A 175 33.91 9.02 -18.57
N GLY A 176 34.72 8.03 -18.95
CA GLY A 176 35.81 8.26 -19.90
C GLY A 176 36.60 6.99 -20.18
N GLU A 177 37.75 7.15 -20.83
CA GLU A 177 38.64 6.05 -21.12
C GLU A 177 39.80 6.00 -20.11
N LEU A 178 40.08 4.82 -19.52
CA LEU A 178 41.15 4.66 -18.56
C LEU A 178 42.53 4.45 -19.27
N PHE A 179 42.58 3.51 -20.19
CA PHE A 179 43.75 3.19 -21.00
C PHE A 179 43.33 2.36 -22.21
N THR A 180 44.22 2.23 -23.20
CA THR A 180 43.95 1.50 -24.43
C THR A 180 44.61 0.16 -24.43
N LEU A 181 43.82 -0.92 -24.61
CA LEU A 181 44.32 -2.30 -24.89
C LEU A 181 44.53 -2.47 -26.38
N PRO A 182 45.23 -3.56 -26.82
CA PRO A 182 45.37 -3.86 -28.25
C PRO A 182 44.05 -4.00 -29.02
N ALA A 183 42.96 -4.29 -28.31
CA ALA A 183 41.61 -4.44 -28.87
C ALA A 183 40.75 -3.17 -28.84
N GLY A 184 41.17 -2.15 -28.10
CA GLY A 184 40.46 -0.88 -27.97
C GLY A 184 40.59 -0.25 -26.58
N PRO A 185 40.02 0.91 -26.37
CA PRO A 185 40.05 1.61 -25.07
C PRO A 185 39.17 0.90 -24.03
N VAL A 186 39.64 0.91 -22.78
CA VAL A 186 38.85 0.46 -21.61
C VAL A 186 38.03 1.62 -21.14
N GLY A 187 36.70 1.50 -21.27
CA GLY A 187 35.74 2.46 -20.75
C GLY A 187 35.55 2.30 -19.24
N PHE A 188 35.31 3.43 -18.59
CA PHE A 188 35.02 3.51 -17.16
C PHE A 188 33.94 4.53 -16.88
N ALA A 189 33.06 4.21 -15.94
CA ALA A 189 32.10 5.16 -15.38
C ALA A 189 32.04 5.04 -13.85
N LEU A 190 31.85 6.16 -13.20
CA LEU A 190 31.61 6.29 -11.77
C LEU A 190 30.31 7.06 -11.56
N HIS A 191 29.44 6.54 -10.73
CA HIS A 191 28.22 7.22 -10.29
C HIS A 191 28.20 7.29 -8.75
N LEU A 192 27.94 8.49 -8.21
CA LEU A 192 27.76 8.74 -6.78
C LEU A 192 26.39 9.38 -6.61
N GLU A 193 25.64 8.95 -5.60
CA GLU A 193 24.28 9.44 -5.37
C GLU A 193 23.99 9.49 -3.87
N ASP A 194 23.35 10.56 -3.44
CA ASP A 194 22.76 10.70 -2.12
C ASP A 194 21.30 11.11 -2.30
N THR A 195 20.39 10.30 -1.77
CA THR A 195 18.94 10.49 -1.92
C THR A 195 18.27 10.44 -0.57
N THR A 196 17.51 11.47 -0.23
CA THR A 196 16.58 11.46 0.92
C THR A 196 15.16 11.40 0.39
N THR A 197 14.39 10.46 0.90
CA THR A 197 12.96 10.30 0.57
C THR A 197 12.17 10.28 1.86
N ASP A 198 11.09 11.06 1.90
CA ASP A 198 10.13 11.07 2.99
C ASP A 198 8.70 10.90 2.49
N TYR A 199 7.83 10.45 3.37
CA TYR A 199 6.40 10.50 3.17
C TYR A 199 5.70 10.69 4.50
N ASN A 200 4.52 11.31 4.46
CA ASN A 200 3.63 11.48 5.60
C ASN A 200 2.17 11.37 5.14
N ILE A 201 1.34 10.71 5.93
CA ILE A 201 -0.11 10.63 5.75
C ILE A 201 -0.77 11.07 7.04
N ASP A 202 -1.55 12.16 6.99
CA ASP A 202 -2.36 12.66 8.09
C ASP A 202 -3.85 12.52 7.76
N PRO A 203 -4.56 11.61 8.43
CA PRO A 203 -5.97 11.38 8.19
C PRO A 203 -6.91 12.41 8.84
N GLY A 204 -6.39 13.41 9.51
CA GLY A 204 -7.16 14.42 10.18
C GLY A 204 -7.83 13.96 11.50
N PRO A 205 -8.36 14.90 12.28
CA PRO A 205 -8.72 14.69 13.69
C PRO A 205 -9.90 13.74 13.92
N GLN A 206 -10.82 13.61 12.96
CA GLN A 206 -11.98 12.73 13.12
C GLN A 206 -11.60 11.26 13.01
N TYR A 207 -10.65 10.95 12.12
CA TYR A 207 -10.09 9.61 12.02
C TYR A 207 -9.24 9.27 13.24
N ASP A 208 -8.43 10.22 13.72
CA ASP A 208 -7.63 10.05 14.93
C ASP A 208 -8.47 9.76 16.17
N ALA A 209 -9.62 10.39 16.24
CA ALA A 209 -10.59 10.17 17.32
C ALA A 209 -11.38 8.86 17.17
N GLY A 210 -11.20 8.12 16.04
CA GLY A 210 -12.03 6.95 15.74
C GLY A 210 -13.51 7.31 15.52
N ASN A 211 -13.80 8.55 15.14
CA ASN A 211 -15.16 9.08 15.08
C ASN A 211 -15.81 8.95 13.70
N VAL A 212 -15.14 8.35 12.71
CA VAL A 212 -15.70 8.11 11.39
C VAL A 212 -16.39 6.76 11.36
N TRP A 213 -17.65 6.73 10.94
CA TRP A 213 -18.48 5.53 11.01
C TRP A 213 -18.03 4.47 9.99
N GLY A 214 -17.79 3.27 10.50
CA GLY A 214 -17.45 2.11 9.67
C GLY A 214 -16.11 2.19 8.96
N ASN A 215 -15.33 3.22 9.22
CA ASN A 215 -14.07 3.45 8.54
C ASN A 215 -12.98 3.94 9.50
N THR A 216 -11.79 3.38 9.37
CA THR A 216 -10.59 3.88 10.05
C THR A 216 -9.50 4.03 9.01
N THR A 217 -8.75 5.10 9.08
CA THR A 217 -7.58 5.27 8.24
C THR A 217 -6.34 5.47 9.10
N THR A 218 -5.20 5.46 8.46
CA THR A 218 -3.92 5.25 9.12
C THR A 218 -3.08 6.48 9.01
N LYS A 219 -2.56 6.97 10.14
CA LYS A 219 -1.35 7.78 10.13
C LYS A 219 -0.17 6.93 9.71
N GLY A 220 0.76 7.56 9.04
CA GLY A 220 2.02 6.91 8.70
C GLY A 220 2.98 7.93 8.13
N GLY A 221 4.24 7.79 8.49
CA GLY A 221 5.27 8.68 7.99
C GLY A 221 6.64 8.14 8.30
N GLY A 222 7.57 8.36 7.40
CA GLY A 222 8.93 7.93 7.57
C GLY A 222 9.86 8.56 6.55
N GLU A 223 11.12 8.57 6.89
CA GLU A 223 12.21 9.09 6.10
C GLU A 223 13.26 8.01 5.88
N ARG A 224 13.90 8.06 4.73
CA ARG A 224 15.02 7.20 4.35
C ARG A 224 16.06 8.01 3.61
N THR A 225 17.30 7.94 4.04
CA THR A 225 18.45 8.40 3.27
C THR A 225 19.17 7.20 2.68
N ARG A 226 19.55 7.29 1.40
CA ARG A 226 20.35 6.29 0.69
C ARG A 226 21.56 6.98 0.08
N THR A 227 22.75 6.51 0.44
CA THR A 227 24.00 6.87 -0.22
C THR A 227 24.44 5.70 -1.09
N SER A 228 24.71 5.98 -2.36
CA SER A 228 25.06 4.96 -3.36
C SER A 228 26.34 5.31 -4.09
N TYR A 229 27.10 4.30 -4.45
CA TYR A 229 28.15 4.42 -5.45
C TYR A 229 28.10 3.24 -6.42
N ALA A 230 28.35 3.53 -7.70
CA ALA A 230 28.46 2.50 -8.72
C ALA A 230 29.69 2.73 -9.60
N ILE A 231 30.31 1.63 -9.98
CA ILE A 231 31.45 1.61 -10.89
C ILE A 231 31.10 0.66 -12.03
N GLU A 232 31.36 1.12 -13.27
CA GLU A 232 31.19 0.32 -14.47
C GLU A 232 32.45 0.34 -15.32
N THR A 233 32.78 -0.80 -15.93
CA THR A 233 33.91 -0.92 -16.85
C THR A 233 33.50 -1.70 -18.09
N ALA A 234 33.93 -1.19 -19.26
CA ALA A 234 33.79 -1.84 -20.56
C ALA A 234 35.18 -2.23 -21.07
N ILE A 235 35.47 -3.52 -21.20
CA ILE A 235 36.79 -4.05 -21.50
C ILE A 235 36.74 -4.76 -22.84
N PRO A 236 37.33 -4.20 -23.92
CA PRO A 236 37.54 -4.93 -25.19
C PRO A 236 38.69 -5.90 -25.03
N VAL A 237 38.38 -7.16 -24.68
CA VAL A 237 39.37 -8.21 -24.38
C VAL A 237 40.08 -8.64 -25.68
N THR A 238 39.29 -8.78 -26.76
CA THR A 238 39.78 -9.03 -28.09
C THR A 238 38.96 -8.27 -29.11
N ALA A 239 39.36 -8.20 -30.37
CA ALA A 239 38.63 -7.51 -31.43
C ALA A 239 37.17 -8.00 -31.63
N ASN A 240 36.84 -9.16 -31.09
CA ASN A 240 35.51 -9.77 -31.22
C ASN A 240 34.89 -10.23 -29.89
N PHE A 241 35.50 -9.87 -28.76
CA PHE A 241 34.98 -10.20 -27.42
C PHE A 241 35.11 -9.01 -26.48
N ASP A 242 33.97 -8.55 -25.99
CA ASP A 242 33.84 -7.48 -25.00
C ASP A 242 33.30 -8.03 -23.68
N LEU A 243 33.83 -7.53 -22.57
CA LEU A 243 33.42 -7.84 -21.21
C LEU A 243 32.97 -6.56 -20.51
N TYR A 244 31.85 -6.60 -19.84
CA TYR A 244 31.30 -5.49 -19.05
C TYR A 244 31.15 -5.92 -17.60
N LEU A 245 31.67 -5.13 -16.70
CA LEU A 245 31.62 -5.35 -15.26
C LEU A 245 30.99 -4.14 -14.61
N ALA A 246 30.04 -4.38 -13.70
CA ALA A 246 29.46 -3.33 -12.87
C ALA A 246 29.37 -3.79 -11.42
N ARG A 247 29.59 -2.87 -10.50
CA ARG A 247 29.36 -3.04 -9.07
C ARG A 247 28.69 -1.80 -8.53
N ARG A 248 27.59 -2.01 -7.79
CA ARG A 248 26.90 -0.96 -7.06
C ARG A 248 26.84 -1.31 -5.57
N SER A 249 27.02 -0.31 -4.71
CA SER A 249 26.81 -0.45 -3.26
C SER A 249 25.92 0.69 -2.78
N ASP A 250 24.91 0.31 -2.01
CA ASP A 250 23.93 1.22 -1.42
C ASP A 250 23.95 1.06 0.10
N SER A 251 24.01 2.17 0.81
CA SER A 251 23.93 2.26 2.27
C SER A 251 22.68 3.03 2.65
N TYR A 252 21.92 2.50 3.61
CA TYR A 252 20.65 3.05 4.05
C TYR A 252 20.73 3.51 5.49
N ASP A 253 20.38 4.78 5.74
CA ASP A 253 20.17 5.33 7.08
C ASP A 253 18.67 5.45 7.33
N GLU A 254 18.12 4.45 8.00
CA GLU A 254 16.74 4.41 8.43
C GLU A 254 16.58 3.60 9.72
N LYS A 255 15.42 3.77 10.38
CA LYS A 255 15.12 3.08 11.65
C LYS A 255 14.93 1.55 11.48
N SER A 256 14.71 1.07 10.27
CA SER A 256 14.63 -0.36 9.98
C SER A 256 16.04 -0.94 9.90
N THR A 257 16.36 -1.85 10.78
CA THR A 257 17.70 -2.48 10.87
C THR A 257 17.88 -3.66 9.92
N GLN A 258 16.86 -4.05 9.15
CA GLN A 258 16.87 -5.27 8.35
C GLN A 258 17.30 -5.04 6.88
N ILE A 259 17.30 -3.81 6.39
CA ILE A 259 17.73 -3.50 5.02
C ILE A 259 19.25 -3.52 4.94
N GLY A 260 19.94 -2.72 5.77
CA GLY A 260 21.39 -2.64 5.85
C GLY A 260 22.05 -2.22 4.54
N ASP A 261 23.37 -2.36 4.50
CA ASP A 261 24.16 -2.12 3.28
C ASP A 261 23.95 -3.25 2.27
N ARG A 262 23.85 -2.90 0.99
CA ARG A 262 23.68 -3.84 -0.11
C ARG A 262 24.70 -3.57 -1.20
N THR A 263 25.28 -4.64 -1.70
CA THR A 263 26.17 -4.60 -2.85
C THR A 263 25.65 -5.57 -3.89
N THR A 264 25.62 -5.14 -5.15
CA THR A 264 25.20 -5.95 -6.29
C THR A 264 26.28 -5.91 -7.37
N ASP A 265 26.51 -7.05 -7.98
CA ASP A 265 27.46 -7.25 -9.06
C ASP A 265 26.74 -7.61 -10.34
N GLN A 266 27.32 -7.18 -11.46
CA GLN A 266 26.87 -7.57 -12.79
C GLN A 266 28.08 -7.87 -13.68
N ILE A 267 28.00 -8.97 -14.42
CA ILE A 267 28.98 -9.38 -15.41
C ILE A 267 28.23 -9.72 -16.69
N THR A 268 28.55 -9.04 -17.79
CA THR A 268 27.99 -9.36 -19.11
C THR A 268 29.07 -9.40 -20.15
N PHE A 269 28.85 -10.17 -21.22
CA PHE A 269 29.76 -10.25 -22.33
C PHE A 269 29.04 -10.25 -23.68
N THR A 270 29.75 -9.78 -24.70
CA THR A 270 29.40 -9.98 -26.10
C THR A 270 30.55 -10.65 -26.84
N TRP A 271 30.24 -11.64 -27.66
CA TRP A 271 31.22 -12.37 -28.46
C TRP A 271 30.74 -12.58 -29.90
N LYS A 272 31.55 -12.16 -30.84
CA LYS A 272 31.34 -12.34 -32.30
C LYS A 272 32.35 -13.31 -32.88
N PRO A 273 32.17 -14.62 -32.69
CA PRO A 273 33.16 -15.61 -33.20
C PRO A 273 33.31 -15.57 -34.72
N ILE A 274 32.25 -15.18 -35.42
CA ILE A 274 32.22 -14.94 -36.87
C ILE A 274 31.30 -13.73 -37.15
N ASP A 275 31.43 -13.06 -38.28
CA ASP A 275 30.67 -11.84 -38.62
C ASP A 275 29.15 -11.99 -38.56
N ARG A 276 28.63 -13.21 -38.72
CA ARG A 276 27.20 -13.52 -38.77
C ARG A 276 26.62 -13.99 -37.43
N LEU A 277 27.46 -14.24 -36.42
CA LEU A 277 27.00 -14.78 -35.14
C LEU A 277 27.47 -13.89 -34.00
N LEU A 278 26.48 -13.36 -33.23
CA LEU A 278 26.70 -12.72 -31.96
C LEU A 278 26.17 -13.61 -30.84
N ILE A 279 27.02 -13.93 -29.87
CA ILE A 279 26.68 -14.57 -28.62
C ILE A 279 26.78 -13.51 -27.53
N ARG A 280 25.75 -13.40 -26.69
CA ARG A 280 25.74 -12.51 -25.54
C ARG A 280 25.27 -13.26 -24.31
N GLY A 281 25.76 -12.88 -23.17
CA GLY A 281 25.32 -13.51 -21.92
C GLY A 281 25.67 -12.64 -20.74
N GLY A 282 25.08 -12.95 -19.61
CA GLY A 282 25.34 -12.23 -18.39
C GLY A 282 24.71 -12.86 -17.17
N TRP A 283 25.26 -12.47 -16.05
CA TRP A 283 24.74 -12.67 -14.72
C TRP A 283 24.73 -11.33 -14.01
N GLY A 284 23.72 -11.12 -13.18
CA GLY A 284 23.63 -9.94 -12.35
C GLY A 284 22.74 -10.15 -11.15
N GLU A 285 23.08 -9.48 -10.08
CA GLU A 285 22.31 -9.37 -8.86
C GLU A 285 21.48 -8.09 -8.89
N SER A 286 20.35 -8.12 -8.21
CA SER A 286 19.51 -6.95 -7.96
C SER A 286 18.94 -7.00 -6.55
N PHE A 287 18.53 -5.86 -6.03
CA PHE A 287 17.73 -5.80 -4.82
C PHE A 287 16.75 -4.64 -4.89
N ALA A 288 15.70 -4.72 -4.05
CA ALA A 288 14.77 -3.63 -3.81
C ALA A 288 14.53 -3.47 -2.30
N ALA A 289 14.79 -2.27 -1.79
CA ALA A 289 14.41 -1.95 -0.43
C ALA A 289 12.87 -1.85 -0.36
N PRO A 290 12.20 -2.36 0.70
CA PRO A 290 10.77 -2.20 0.89
C PRO A 290 10.38 -0.73 0.86
N SER A 291 9.25 -0.38 0.27
CA SER A 291 8.80 1.01 0.25
C SER A 291 8.46 1.50 1.67
N LEU A 292 8.66 2.79 1.92
CA LEU A 292 8.43 3.39 3.23
C LEU A 292 7.02 3.11 3.80
N PRO A 293 5.92 3.13 3.01
CA PRO A 293 4.60 2.76 3.51
C PRO A 293 4.49 1.33 4.04
N TYR A 294 5.23 0.36 3.49
CA TYR A 294 5.23 -1.01 4.03
C TYR A 294 5.95 -1.10 5.38
N ILE A 295 6.86 -0.18 5.65
CA ILE A 295 7.65 -0.16 6.89
C ILE A 295 6.95 0.67 7.96
N TYR A 296 6.50 1.89 7.60
CA TYR A 296 6.10 2.93 8.56
C TYR A 296 4.60 3.23 8.58
N LYS A 297 3.78 2.49 7.83
CA LYS A 297 2.33 2.62 7.93
C LYS A 297 1.89 2.33 9.37
N GLY A 298 1.18 3.26 10.00
CA GLY A 298 0.56 3.05 11.30
C GLY A 298 -0.53 1.97 11.24
N GLU A 299 -1.10 1.63 12.38
CA GLU A 299 -2.17 0.64 12.46
C GLU A 299 -3.47 1.19 11.87
N SER A 300 -4.08 0.45 10.95
CA SER A 300 -5.41 0.70 10.42
C SER A 300 -6.32 -0.47 10.75
N GLY A 301 -7.57 -0.19 11.09
CA GLY A 301 -8.58 -1.20 11.38
C GLY A 301 -9.72 -1.17 10.36
N SER A 302 -10.27 -2.33 10.08
CA SER A 302 -11.50 -2.50 9.33
C SER A 302 -12.32 -3.64 9.90
N PHE A 303 -13.62 -3.63 9.61
CA PHE A 303 -14.49 -4.77 9.91
C PHE A 303 -14.63 -5.65 8.68
N GLY A 304 -14.60 -6.94 8.88
CA GLY A 304 -14.78 -7.91 7.82
C GLY A 304 -15.49 -9.15 8.28
N THR A 305 -15.99 -9.91 7.31
CA THR A 305 -16.67 -11.18 7.54
C THR A 305 -15.91 -12.33 6.89
N PRO A 306 -14.67 -12.61 7.36
CA PRO A 306 -13.87 -13.69 6.81
C PRO A 306 -14.48 -15.06 7.12
N CYS A 307 -14.03 -16.09 6.40
CA CYS A 307 -14.40 -17.47 6.63
C CYS A 307 -13.86 -18.02 7.94
N ASP A 308 -14.67 -18.78 8.67
CA ASP A 308 -14.25 -19.54 9.84
C ASP A 308 -13.63 -20.88 9.41
N TYR A 309 -12.38 -20.84 8.94
CA TYR A 309 -11.67 -22.05 8.52
C TYR A 309 -11.40 -23.01 9.68
N TYR A 310 -11.07 -22.49 10.86
CA TYR A 310 -10.78 -23.30 12.03
C TYR A 310 -12.06 -23.94 12.63
N GLY A 311 -13.15 -23.20 12.71
CA GLY A 311 -14.43 -23.74 13.15
C GLY A 311 -14.92 -24.86 12.23
N ARG A 312 -14.71 -24.76 10.94
CA ARG A 312 -15.01 -25.84 10.01
C ARG A 312 -14.12 -27.06 10.22
N TYR A 313 -12.81 -26.85 10.42
CA TYR A 313 -11.91 -27.95 10.72
C TYR A 313 -12.36 -28.72 11.97
N LEU A 314 -12.73 -28.01 13.04
CA LEU A 314 -13.23 -28.65 14.28
C LEU A 314 -14.53 -29.42 14.05
N ASN A 315 -15.43 -28.96 13.22
CA ASN A 315 -16.74 -29.59 13.00
C ASN A 315 -16.70 -30.72 11.97
N GLU A 316 -15.92 -30.59 10.92
CA GLU A 316 -15.94 -31.49 9.76
C GLU A 316 -14.61 -32.24 9.53
N GLY A 317 -13.53 -31.86 10.24
CA GLY A 317 -12.19 -32.44 10.05
C GLY A 317 -11.56 -32.09 8.69
N VAL A 318 -12.06 -31.06 7.99
CA VAL A 318 -11.62 -30.69 6.65
C VAL A 318 -10.61 -29.56 6.73
N VAL A 319 -9.40 -29.83 6.24
CA VAL A 319 -8.36 -28.80 6.00
C VAL A 319 -8.56 -28.25 4.58
N ASN A 320 -9.05 -27.03 4.48
CA ASN A 320 -9.23 -26.37 3.17
C ASN A 320 -8.04 -25.49 2.83
N ILE A 321 -7.22 -25.97 1.93
CA ILE A 321 -6.00 -25.27 1.47
C ILE A 321 -6.30 -24.39 0.25
N ASP A 322 -7.39 -24.64 -0.49
CA ASP A 322 -7.60 -24.07 -1.83
C ASP A 322 -8.20 -22.67 -1.84
N GLY A 323 -8.53 -22.09 -0.71
CA GLY A 323 -9.00 -20.69 -0.62
C GLY A 323 -10.30 -20.40 -1.37
N THR A 324 -11.09 -21.41 -1.66
CA THR A 324 -12.39 -21.25 -2.29
C THR A 324 -13.37 -20.53 -1.39
N ASP A 325 -14.28 -19.77 -2.02
CA ASP A 325 -15.23 -18.87 -1.39
C ASP A 325 -16.06 -19.57 -0.28
N CYS A 326 -16.09 -18.97 0.90
CA CYS A 326 -16.91 -19.36 2.03
C CYS A 326 -18.36 -19.62 1.70
N LEU A 327 -18.94 -18.71 0.92
CA LEU A 327 -20.37 -18.70 0.65
C LEU A 327 -20.81 -19.88 -0.22
N THR A 328 -19.94 -20.31 -1.12
CA THR A 328 -20.25 -21.44 -2.03
C THR A 328 -20.09 -22.80 -1.37
N GLN A 329 -19.42 -22.86 -0.21
CA GLN A 329 -19.13 -24.12 0.49
C GLN A 329 -19.80 -24.28 1.84
N GLY A 330 -20.68 -23.35 2.22
CA GLY A 330 -21.42 -23.43 3.48
C GLY A 330 -20.61 -23.17 4.74
N TYR A 331 -19.51 -22.42 4.64
CA TYR A 331 -18.74 -21.98 5.80
C TYR A 331 -19.49 -20.95 6.63
N THR A 332 -19.27 -20.99 7.93
CA THR A 332 -19.66 -19.91 8.82
C THR A 332 -18.72 -18.71 8.60
N GLN A 333 -19.28 -17.51 8.55
CA GLN A 333 -18.50 -16.28 8.54
C GLN A 333 -18.29 -15.79 9.97
N LEU A 334 -17.09 -15.29 10.24
CA LEU A 334 -16.77 -14.60 11.47
C LEU A 334 -16.97 -13.10 11.31
N ASN A 335 -17.49 -12.44 12.33
CA ASN A 335 -17.37 -10.98 12.42
C ASN A 335 -16.03 -10.67 13.08
N ALA A 336 -15.13 -10.08 12.35
CA ALA A 336 -13.77 -9.84 12.84
C ALA A 336 -13.34 -8.38 12.64
N ASN A 337 -12.63 -7.87 13.65
CA ASN A 337 -11.82 -6.66 13.48
C ASN A 337 -10.51 -7.08 12.80
N ILE A 338 -10.23 -6.46 11.69
CA ILE A 338 -9.02 -6.70 10.91
C ILE A 338 -8.10 -5.52 11.12
N SER A 339 -6.90 -5.77 11.62
CA SER A 339 -5.87 -4.75 11.80
C SER A 339 -4.73 -4.98 10.81
N SER A 340 -4.20 -3.90 10.27
CA SER A 340 -3.06 -3.89 9.36
C SER A 340 -2.12 -2.75 9.73
N SER A 341 -0.84 -3.01 9.78
CA SER A 341 0.21 -2.01 10.05
C SER A 341 1.45 -2.27 9.20
N GLY A 342 2.34 -1.29 9.17
CA GLY A 342 3.69 -1.47 8.62
C GLY A 342 4.50 -2.46 9.45
N ASN A 343 5.60 -2.93 8.87
CA ASN A 343 6.48 -3.89 9.52
C ASN A 343 7.94 -3.39 9.46
N LEU A 344 8.47 -2.98 10.61
CA LEU A 344 9.87 -2.53 10.75
C LEU A 344 10.92 -3.62 10.53
N ASN A 345 10.51 -4.89 10.48
CA ASN A 345 11.41 -6.04 10.31
C ASN A 345 11.47 -6.55 8.87
N LEU A 346 10.94 -5.80 7.91
CA LEU A 346 11.03 -6.18 6.50
C LEU A 346 12.49 -6.18 6.05
N ARG A 347 12.82 -7.14 5.18
CA ARG A 347 14.12 -7.26 4.53
C ARG A 347 14.04 -6.70 3.12
N ALA A 348 15.20 -6.36 2.55
CA ALA A 348 15.28 -6.08 1.12
C ALA A 348 14.98 -7.35 0.31
N GLU A 349 14.18 -7.18 -0.74
CA GLU A 349 14.02 -8.21 -1.77
C GLU A 349 15.32 -8.34 -2.54
N THR A 350 15.68 -9.56 -2.92
CA THR A 350 16.89 -9.84 -3.71
C THR A 350 16.54 -10.63 -4.96
N GLY A 351 17.29 -10.39 -6.03
CA GLY A 351 17.11 -11.09 -7.27
C GLY A 351 18.44 -11.45 -7.92
N GLU A 352 18.44 -12.56 -8.61
CA GLU A 352 19.53 -12.98 -9.51
C GLU A 352 18.95 -13.22 -10.90
N GLN A 353 19.70 -12.82 -11.91
CA GLN A 353 19.32 -13.01 -13.31
C GLN A 353 20.49 -13.63 -14.08
N TYR A 354 20.17 -14.66 -14.84
CA TYR A 354 21.06 -15.26 -15.82
C TYR A 354 20.46 -15.10 -17.21
N SER A 355 21.32 -14.76 -18.19
CA SER A 355 20.88 -14.62 -19.58
C SER A 355 21.91 -15.18 -20.55
N LEU A 356 21.42 -15.80 -21.63
CA LEU A 356 22.23 -16.25 -22.76
C LEU A 356 21.44 -16.01 -24.05
N GLY A 357 22.03 -15.25 -24.98
CA GLY A 357 21.42 -14.90 -26.24
C GLY A 357 22.30 -15.25 -27.44
N LEU A 358 21.65 -15.64 -28.51
CA LEU A 358 22.28 -15.90 -29.81
C LEU A 358 21.59 -15.04 -30.87
N VAL A 359 22.36 -14.33 -31.68
CA VAL A 359 21.85 -13.60 -32.85
C VAL A 359 22.59 -14.08 -34.08
N LEU A 360 21.88 -14.67 -35.02
CA LEU A 360 22.40 -15.20 -36.27
C LEU A 360 21.85 -14.42 -37.46
N ASP A 361 22.73 -13.79 -38.21
CA ASP A 361 22.43 -13.23 -39.52
C ASP A 361 22.40 -14.32 -40.58
N ILE A 362 21.20 -14.77 -40.95
CA ILE A 362 20.98 -15.85 -41.92
C ILE A 362 21.28 -15.33 -43.32
N MET A 363 20.81 -14.12 -43.62
CA MET A 363 20.95 -13.51 -44.94
C MET A 363 21.08 -11.99 -44.80
N ASN A 364 22.06 -11.40 -45.42
CA ASN A 364 22.24 -9.96 -45.50
C ASN A 364 22.67 -9.55 -46.92
N THR A 365 21.70 -9.35 -47.79
CA THR A 365 21.90 -8.93 -49.17
C THR A 365 21.29 -7.53 -49.36
N SER A 366 21.59 -6.89 -50.50
CA SER A 366 21.01 -5.59 -50.84
C SER A 366 19.47 -5.58 -50.94
N LYS A 367 18.86 -6.75 -51.11
CA LYS A 367 17.38 -6.89 -51.26
C LYS A 367 16.68 -7.56 -50.11
N VAL A 368 17.36 -8.39 -49.34
CA VAL A 368 16.76 -9.19 -48.26
C VAL A 368 17.70 -9.23 -47.06
N ARG A 369 17.15 -8.94 -45.89
CA ARG A 369 17.80 -9.18 -44.59
C ARG A 369 16.96 -10.15 -43.80
N ALA A 370 17.57 -11.18 -43.26
CA ALA A 370 16.94 -12.16 -42.37
C ALA A 370 17.90 -12.47 -41.22
N SER A 371 17.41 -12.33 -40.01
CA SER A 371 18.12 -12.67 -38.79
C SER A 371 17.25 -13.51 -37.86
N MET A 372 17.87 -14.31 -37.02
CA MET A 372 17.22 -15.11 -35.99
C MET A 372 17.86 -14.76 -34.64
N THR A 373 17.02 -14.54 -33.64
CA THR A 373 17.46 -14.31 -32.25
C THR A 373 16.83 -15.38 -31.37
N LEU A 374 17.64 -15.94 -30.47
CA LEU A 374 17.21 -16.83 -29.40
C LEU A 374 17.76 -16.32 -28.09
N ASP A 375 16.90 -16.02 -27.13
CA ASP A 375 17.30 -15.59 -25.78
C ASP A 375 16.70 -16.55 -24.75
N LEU A 376 17.55 -16.97 -23.81
CA LEU A 376 17.20 -17.71 -22.60
C LEU A 376 17.43 -16.79 -21.41
N VAL A 377 16.44 -16.68 -20.54
CA VAL A 377 16.51 -15.85 -19.32
C VAL A 377 15.97 -16.66 -18.16
N GLU A 378 16.69 -16.64 -17.05
CA GLU A 378 16.26 -17.18 -15.76
C GLU A 378 16.34 -16.06 -14.73
N ILE A 379 15.29 -15.89 -13.94
CA ILE A 379 15.20 -14.88 -12.90
C ILE A 379 14.75 -15.57 -11.61
N GLU A 380 15.51 -15.39 -10.56
CA GLU A 380 15.19 -15.84 -9.21
C GLU A 380 14.95 -14.61 -8.33
N LEU A 381 13.83 -14.61 -7.59
CA LEU A 381 13.49 -13.54 -6.64
C LEU A 381 13.29 -14.15 -5.25
N ASN A 382 13.91 -13.53 -4.25
CA ASN A 382 13.87 -13.95 -2.86
C ASN A 382 13.41 -12.81 -1.96
N ASP A 383 12.82 -13.16 -0.80
CA ASP A 383 12.33 -12.23 0.22
C ASP A 383 11.30 -11.21 -0.33
N ILE A 384 10.42 -11.64 -1.25
CA ILE A 384 9.42 -10.77 -1.88
C ILE A 384 8.46 -10.22 -0.82
N VAL A 385 8.34 -8.88 -0.75
CA VAL A 385 7.43 -8.18 0.16
C VAL A 385 6.01 -8.24 -0.40
N THR A 386 5.11 -8.84 0.38
CA THR A 386 3.71 -8.96 0.02
C THR A 386 2.81 -8.69 1.21
N THR A 387 1.56 -8.32 0.96
CA THR A 387 0.55 -8.19 1.99
C THR A 387 -0.18 -9.52 2.19
N THR A 388 -0.24 -9.97 3.45
CA THR A 388 -1.00 -11.18 3.79
C THR A 388 -2.49 -10.84 3.87
N SER A 389 -3.33 -11.58 3.16
CA SER A 389 -4.78 -11.41 3.26
C SER A 389 -5.32 -12.03 4.56
N THR A 390 -6.44 -11.50 5.08
CA THR A 390 -7.13 -12.07 6.25
C THR A 390 -7.47 -13.56 6.05
N ALA A 391 -7.88 -13.93 4.86
CA ALA A 391 -8.16 -15.33 4.52
C ALA A 391 -6.92 -16.23 4.63
N GLN A 392 -5.75 -15.70 4.25
CA GLN A 392 -4.48 -16.42 4.39
C GLN A 392 -4.13 -16.62 5.85
N VAL A 393 -4.20 -15.56 6.68
CA VAL A 393 -3.92 -15.65 8.13
C VAL A 393 -4.77 -16.71 8.80
N LEU A 394 -6.09 -16.72 8.53
CA LEU A 394 -7.01 -17.69 9.14
C LEU A 394 -6.81 -19.12 8.63
N ARG A 395 -6.40 -19.30 7.38
CA ARG A 395 -6.02 -20.62 6.85
C ARG A 395 -4.76 -21.15 7.51
N ASP A 396 -3.74 -20.31 7.65
CA ASP A 396 -2.47 -20.66 8.27
C ASP A 396 -2.69 -21.03 9.76
N GLU A 397 -3.55 -20.28 10.46
CA GLU A 397 -3.98 -20.64 11.82
C GLU A 397 -4.62 -22.03 11.87
N MET A 398 -5.55 -22.31 10.97
CA MET A 398 -6.19 -23.63 10.89
C MET A 398 -5.16 -24.73 10.63
N ILE A 399 -4.23 -24.53 9.69
CA ILE A 399 -3.20 -25.51 9.35
C ILE A 399 -2.30 -25.77 10.56
N CYS A 400 -1.84 -24.72 11.24
CA CYS A 400 -1.02 -24.87 12.45
C CYS A 400 -1.74 -25.68 13.53
N LYS A 401 -3.00 -25.34 13.83
CA LYS A 401 -3.80 -26.02 14.84
C LYS A 401 -4.23 -27.44 14.45
N ALA A 402 -4.28 -27.77 13.16
CA ALA A 402 -4.55 -29.11 12.68
C ALA A 402 -3.32 -30.04 12.77
N GLN A 403 -2.13 -29.50 13.00
CA GLN A 403 -0.89 -30.23 13.17
C GLN A 403 -0.51 -30.46 14.64
N GLU A 404 -1.17 -29.77 15.58
CA GLU A 404 -1.07 -30.00 17.03
C GLU A 404 -1.92 -31.20 17.50
#